data_ef3f6a4973a6650fcf146b285f78f8bc
#
_entry.id   ef3f6a4973a6650fcf146b285f78f8bc
#
_cell.length_a   1.000
_cell.length_b   1.000
_cell.length_c   1.000
_cell.angle_alpha   90.00
_cell.angle_beta   90.00
_cell.angle_gamma   90.00
#
_symmetry.space_group_name_H-M   'P 1'
#
loop_
_entity.id
_entity.type
_entity.pdbx_description
1 polymer ?
#
loop_
_entity_poly.entity_id
_entity_poly.type
_entity_poly.pdbx_seq_one_letter_code
_entity_poly.pdbx_strand_id
1 'polypeptide(L)'
;MKNNIYLLFLILMTLFNIITSSAQVVRATNPVIFTDIPDMSIIRVDNTYYMSSTTMHMSPGVPIMKSKDLTNWEIVNYTYDILGEIDELNLDNGKNAYGKGTWASCIRYHNGIFYVSTFSSTTGKTYIWSTIDIENGTWKEISFSPSLHDHTLFFDDDGRSYMIYGNKRLTLVELNADLSGIKSGGINQVIIQDASLPSGPNSGLGEGSQLFKVNSMYYLFNITWPRGGMRSVVVHRAVKITGPWEGKLVLQDKGVAQGGIVDSPDGRWFAYLFRDYGAVGRIPYIVPVKWEDGWPLLGVIGKVPDTLDLPPNRGPIPGIVASDEFKRKKGEPALPFVWQWNHNPVSGLWSITARKGYLRLITGRVDSLFLQARNTLTQRTFGPQCSGSVKIDISHMKEGDFAGLALLQRKFGLVGVKFENSSKKIVMVSAKSGKPVEEESLIITKKIVYLRADCDFRNLADIASFYYSLDGKNWKQIGSQLKMEYTMPHFMGYRYGLFNYATKTPGGYVDFDWFRIKAVENN
;
A
#
# COMPACT_ATOMS: atom_id res chain seq x y z
N MET A 1 39.45 -12.49 -62.92
CA MET A 1 39.00 -13.40 -61.82
C MET A 1 39.47 -13.03 -60.39
N LYS A 2 40.60 -12.34 -60.22
CA LYS A 2 41.10 -11.97 -58.86
C LYS A 2 40.32 -10.82 -58.20
N ASN A 3 39.70 -9.91 -58.92
CA ASN A 3 39.00 -8.76 -58.37
C ASN A 3 37.59 -9.11 -57.78
N ASN A 4 36.98 -10.20 -58.25
CA ASN A 4 35.66 -10.60 -57.74
C ASN A 4 35.69 -11.36 -56.38
N ILE A 5 36.89 -11.94 -56.08
CA ILE A 5 37.04 -12.66 -54.78
C ILE A 5 37.21 -11.67 -53.62
N TYR A 6 37.89 -10.53 -53.85
CA TYR A 6 38.01 -9.49 -52.82
C TYR A 6 36.67 -8.78 -52.50
N LEU A 7 35.81 -8.60 -53.50
CA LEU A 7 34.50 -8.00 -53.33
C LEU A 7 33.54 -8.93 -52.51
N LEU A 8 33.63 -10.25 -52.78
CA LEU A 8 32.86 -11.25 -52.04
C LEU A 8 33.31 -11.37 -50.56
N PHE A 9 34.64 -11.26 -50.31
CA PHE A 9 35.18 -11.27 -48.94
C PHE A 9 34.82 -10.01 -48.14
N LEU A 10 34.78 -8.83 -48.78
CA LEU A 10 34.35 -7.59 -48.15
C LEU A 10 32.85 -7.61 -47.81
N ILE A 11 32.00 -8.16 -48.66
CA ILE A 11 30.56 -8.31 -48.43
C ILE A 11 30.29 -9.35 -47.34
N LEU A 12 31.06 -10.45 -47.25
CA LEU A 12 30.94 -11.40 -46.14
C LEU A 12 31.42 -10.81 -44.79
N MET A 13 32.48 -9.98 -44.77
CA MET A 13 32.92 -9.29 -43.55
C MET A 13 31.93 -8.21 -43.08
N THR A 14 31.25 -7.52 -43.98
CA THR A 14 30.20 -6.56 -43.61
C THR A 14 28.90 -7.23 -43.13
N LEU A 15 28.57 -8.43 -43.60
CA LEU A 15 27.43 -9.21 -43.15
C LEU A 15 27.68 -9.87 -41.77
N PHE A 16 28.94 -10.11 -41.36
CA PHE A 16 29.24 -10.68 -40.04
C PHE A 16 29.26 -9.65 -38.90
N ASN A 17 29.25 -8.33 -39.19
CA ASN A 17 29.20 -7.27 -38.19
C ASN A 17 27.77 -6.76 -37.86
N ILE A 18 26.71 -7.39 -38.39
CA ILE A 18 25.32 -6.89 -38.20
C ILE A 18 24.53 -7.71 -37.20
N ILE A 19 25.06 -8.73 -36.52
CA ILE A 19 24.27 -9.49 -35.55
C ILE A 19 25.06 -9.71 -34.27
N THR A 20 25.29 -8.66 -33.51
CA THR A 20 25.34 -8.75 -32.05
C THR A 20 24.86 -7.44 -31.43
N SER A 21 23.71 -6.95 -31.82
CA SER A 21 22.91 -6.20 -30.89
C SER A 21 22.38 -7.23 -29.91
N SER A 22 23.15 -7.53 -28.86
CA SER A 22 22.61 -8.20 -27.70
C SER A 22 21.52 -7.28 -27.17
N ALA A 23 20.27 -7.63 -27.44
CA ALA A 23 19.14 -6.98 -26.77
C ALA A 23 19.48 -7.04 -25.28
N GLN A 24 19.74 -5.89 -24.67
CA GLN A 24 20.05 -5.81 -23.28
C GLN A 24 18.82 -6.38 -22.58
N VAL A 25 18.96 -7.55 -21.95
CA VAL A 25 17.85 -8.18 -21.21
C VAL A 25 17.48 -7.23 -20.10
N VAL A 26 16.36 -6.51 -20.28
CA VAL A 26 15.84 -5.60 -19.26
C VAL A 26 15.35 -6.49 -18.12
N ARG A 27 15.97 -6.33 -16.96
CA ARG A 27 15.67 -7.08 -15.74
C ARG A 27 14.87 -6.22 -14.78
N ALA A 28 14.17 -6.88 -13.86
CA ALA A 28 13.52 -6.18 -12.77
C ALA A 28 14.52 -5.46 -11.85
N THR A 29 14.07 -4.41 -11.22
CA THR A 29 14.83 -3.64 -10.22
C THR A 29 14.10 -3.56 -8.89
N ASN A 30 14.84 -3.50 -7.80
CA ASN A 30 14.32 -3.16 -6.48
C ASN A 30 14.37 -1.64 -6.24
N PRO A 31 13.32 -1.06 -5.60
CA PRO A 31 12.08 -1.69 -5.14
C PRO A 31 11.21 -2.16 -6.33
N VAL A 32 10.54 -3.32 -6.18
CA VAL A 32 9.68 -3.83 -7.26
C VAL A 32 8.42 -3.00 -7.43
N ILE A 33 7.95 -2.34 -6.35
CA ILE A 33 6.87 -1.38 -6.37
C ILE A 33 7.30 -0.17 -5.55
N PHE A 34 7.35 1.02 -6.16
CA PHE A 34 7.79 2.22 -5.47
C PHE A 34 6.59 3.03 -4.93
N THR A 35 5.74 2.38 -4.12
CA THR A 35 4.59 3.00 -3.43
C THR A 35 4.32 2.29 -2.11
N ASP A 36 3.51 2.90 -1.23
CA ASP A 36 3.20 2.37 0.10
C ASP A 36 2.35 1.11 0.04
N ILE A 37 2.98 -0.05 0.25
CA ILE A 37 2.35 -1.37 0.39
C ILE A 37 3.00 -2.05 1.59
N PRO A 38 2.56 -1.72 2.81
CA PRO A 38 3.20 -2.19 4.04
C PRO A 38 2.78 -3.60 4.43
N ASP A 39 3.66 -4.28 5.18
CA ASP A 39 3.37 -5.53 5.90
C ASP A 39 2.74 -6.60 4.98
N MET A 40 3.39 -6.84 3.85
CA MET A 40 2.89 -7.76 2.83
C MET A 40 2.89 -9.20 3.31
N SER A 41 1.87 -9.95 2.87
CA SER A 41 1.86 -11.41 2.88
C SER A 41 1.56 -11.91 1.46
N ILE A 42 2.36 -12.84 0.93
CA ILE A 42 2.23 -13.34 -0.45
C ILE A 42 2.08 -14.86 -0.43
N ILE A 43 1.19 -15.37 -1.27
CA ILE A 43 1.06 -16.79 -1.62
C ILE A 43 1.15 -16.97 -3.12
N ARG A 44 1.51 -18.18 -3.55
CA ARG A 44 1.36 -18.63 -4.93
C ARG A 44 0.30 -19.72 -5.00
N VAL A 45 -0.62 -19.57 -5.96
CA VAL A 45 -1.57 -20.62 -6.33
C VAL A 45 -1.39 -20.86 -7.81
N ASP A 46 -0.97 -22.05 -8.19
CA ASP A 46 -0.55 -22.39 -9.55
C ASP A 46 0.53 -21.43 -10.07
N ASN A 47 0.25 -20.70 -11.14
CA ASN A 47 1.13 -19.71 -11.76
C ASN A 47 0.74 -18.26 -11.43
N THR A 48 0.06 -18.04 -10.30
CA THR A 48 -0.44 -16.72 -9.89
C THR A 48 -0.02 -16.43 -8.46
N TYR A 49 0.50 -15.24 -8.24
CA TYR A 49 0.80 -14.72 -6.92
C TYR A 49 -0.32 -13.81 -6.45
N TYR A 50 -0.72 -13.96 -5.20
CA TYR A 50 -1.66 -13.08 -4.52
C TYR A 50 -1.02 -12.48 -3.29
N MET A 51 -1.23 -11.20 -3.09
CA MET A 51 -0.66 -10.44 -1.99
C MET A 51 -1.77 -9.70 -1.24
N SER A 52 -1.72 -9.74 0.09
CA SER A 52 -2.46 -8.85 0.98
C SER A 52 -1.51 -7.87 1.67
N SER A 53 -2.02 -6.74 2.12
CA SER A 53 -1.21 -5.75 2.85
C SER A 53 -2.06 -4.95 3.85
N THR A 54 -1.38 -4.25 4.76
CA THR A 54 -2.00 -3.34 5.73
C THR A 54 -2.87 -2.28 5.04
N THR A 55 -3.99 -1.95 5.67
CA THR A 55 -4.97 -0.97 5.17
C THR A 55 -5.04 0.29 6.02
N MET A 56 -4.72 0.19 7.31
CA MET A 56 -4.98 1.22 8.31
C MET A 56 -6.47 1.57 8.37
N HIS A 57 -6.78 2.85 8.35
CA HIS A 57 -8.12 3.42 8.44
C HIS A 57 -8.82 3.60 7.08
N MET A 58 -8.18 3.18 5.99
CA MET A 58 -8.76 3.31 4.64
C MET A 58 -9.90 2.31 4.41
N SER A 59 -10.90 2.71 3.64
CA SER A 59 -12.02 1.87 3.19
C SER A 59 -12.15 1.92 1.66
N PRO A 60 -12.33 0.78 0.99
CA PRO A 60 -12.34 -0.60 1.48
C PRO A 60 -10.95 -1.11 1.95
N GLY A 61 -10.90 -2.24 2.62
CA GLY A 61 -9.66 -2.93 3.09
C GLY A 61 -9.87 -4.45 3.06
N VAL A 62 -9.01 -5.23 3.32
CA VAL A 62 -7.59 -5.43 3.05
C VAL A 62 -7.39 -5.56 1.53
N PRO A 63 -6.50 -4.83 0.88
CA PRO A 63 -6.31 -4.94 -0.56
C PRO A 63 -5.75 -6.31 -0.93
N ILE A 64 -6.34 -6.91 -1.96
CA ILE A 64 -5.83 -8.12 -2.62
C ILE A 64 -5.21 -7.70 -3.94
N MET A 65 -3.95 -8.02 -4.09
CA MET A 65 -3.19 -7.74 -5.30
C MET A 65 -2.78 -9.03 -5.97
N LYS A 66 -2.64 -9.00 -7.30
CA LYS A 66 -2.31 -10.14 -8.16
C LYS A 66 -1.10 -9.84 -9.00
N SER A 67 -0.27 -10.85 -9.22
CA SER A 67 0.88 -10.82 -10.13
C SER A 67 1.09 -12.19 -10.79
N LYS A 68 1.71 -12.18 -11.98
CA LYS A 68 2.19 -13.39 -12.66
C LYS A 68 3.71 -13.56 -12.58
N ASP A 69 4.42 -12.55 -12.04
CA ASP A 69 5.87 -12.45 -12.16
C ASP A 69 6.59 -11.85 -10.93
N LEU A 70 5.87 -11.57 -9.84
CA LEU A 70 6.36 -10.93 -8.60
C LEU A 70 6.76 -9.45 -8.73
N THR A 71 6.78 -8.90 -9.93
CA THR A 71 7.26 -7.53 -10.19
C THR A 71 6.15 -6.58 -10.63
N ASN A 72 5.14 -7.11 -11.33
CA ASN A 72 4.03 -6.34 -11.87
C ASN A 72 2.72 -6.74 -11.18
N TRP A 73 2.12 -5.81 -10.46
CA TRP A 73 0.99 -6.04 -9.56
C TRP A 73 -0.22 -5.18 -9.91
N GLU A 74 -1.40 -5.73 -9.71
CA GLU A 74 -2.68 -5.02 -9.83
C GLU A 74 -3.58 -5.33 -8.63
N ILE A 75 -4.36 -4.34 -8.18
CA ILE A 75 -5.38 -4.55 -7.13
C ILE A 75 -6.60 -5.17 -7.79
N VAL A 76 -7.02 -6.34 -7.32
CA VAL A 76 -8.11 -7.12 -7.91
C VAL A 76 -9.34 -7.23 -7.01
N ASN A 77 -9.19 -7.04 -5.68
CA ASN A 77 -10.31 -7.12 -4.74
C ASN A 77 -9.94 -6.47 -3.39
N TYR A 78 -10.92 -6.41 -2.49
CA TYR A 78 -10.79 -6.09 -1.07
C TYR A 78 -11.60 -7.09 -0.24
N THR A 79 -11.18 -7.34 1.00
CA THR A 79 -11.89 -8.30 1.86
C THR A 79 -13.14 -7.72 2.52
N TYR A 80 -13.22 -6.39 2.66
CA TYR A 80 -14.37 -5.70 3.24
C TYR A 80 -14.53 -4.28 2.65
N ASP A 81 -15.76 -3.79 2.60
CA ASP A 81 -16.05 -2.40 2.20
C ASP A 81 -15.80 -1.43 3.36
N ILE A 82 -16.26 -1.78 4.57
CA ILE A 82 -16.03 -1.07 5.82
C ILE A 82 -15.74 -2.08 6.93
N LEU A 83 -14.83 -1.73 7.86
CA LEU A 83 -14.46 -2.64 8.95
C LEU A 83 -15.53 -2.69 10.05
N GLY A 84 -16.31 -1.65 10.21
CA GLY A 84 -17.36 -1.51 11.22
C GLY A 84 -17.86 -0.07 11.33
N GLU A 85 -19.03 0.10 11.97
CA GLU A 85 -19.69 1.38 12.14
C GLU A 85 -19.44 1.91 13.56
N ILE A 86 -18.26 2.50 13.78
CA ILE A 86 -17.86 3.14 15.03
C ILE A 86 -17.35 4.56 14.78
N ASP A 87 -17.44 5.43 15.78
CA ASP A 87 -17.07 6.85 15.69
C ASP A 87 -15.69 7.07 15.09
N GLU A 88 -14.69 6.28 15.52
CA GLU A 88 -13.30 6.39 15.07
C GLU A 88 -13.17 6.12 13.57
N LEU A 89 -13.87 5.12 13.05
CA LEU A 89 -13.86 4.75 11.63
C LEU A 89 -14.77 5.66 10.80
N ASN A 90 -15.71 6.34 11.42
CA ASN A 90 -16.64 7.27 10.79
C ASN A 90 -16.19 8.72 10.85
N LEU A 91 -15.09 9.05 11.51
CA LEU A 91 -14.69 10.43 11.83
C LEU A 91 -15.79 11.20 12.57
N ASP A 92 -16.57 10.52 13.43
CA ASP A 92 -17.67 11.13 14.18
C ASP A 92 -17.22 11.56 15.58
N ASN A 93 -17.92 12.53 16.16
CA ASN A 93 -17.69 13.02 17.51
C ASN A 93 -16.24 13.46 17.80
N GLY A 94 -15.53 13.98 16.78
CA GLY A 94 -14.14 14.40 16.88
C GLY A 94 -13.13 13.25 16.97
N LYS A 95 -13.57 12.00 16.88
CA LYS A 95 -12.72 10.82 16.89
C LYS A 95 -12.19 10.48 15.49
N ASN A 96 -11.15 9.67 15.43
CA ASN A 96 -10.55 9.18 14.18
C ASN A 96 -9.76 7.89 14.41
N ALA A 97 -9.49 7.18 13.33
CA ALA A 97 -8.68 5.96 13.30
C ALA A 97 -7.34 6.14 12.57
N TYR A 98 -6.82 7.37 12.43
CA TYR A 98 -5.51 7.60 11.82
C TYR A 98 -4.43 6.77 12.53
N GLY A 99 -3.61 6.06 11.73
CA GLY A 99 -2.60 5.14 12.25
C GLY A 99 -3.15 3.90 12.98
N LYS A 100 -4.45 3.66 12.88
CA LYS A 100 -5.20 2.54 13.47
C LYS A 100 -5.98 1.80 12.37
N GLY A 101 -7.09 1.15 12.68
CA GLY A 101 -7.84 0.32 11.73
C GLY A 101 -7.25 -1.08 11.64
N THR A 102 -7.09 -1.64 10.44
CA THR A 102 -6.48 -2.96 10.23
C THR A 102 -5.00 -2.85 9.90
N TRP A 103 -4.18 -3.62 10.63
CA TRP A 103 -2.72 -3.63 10.48
C TRP A 103 -2.25 -4.82 9.65
N ALA A 104 -1.07 -5.39 9.98
CA ALA A 104 -0.46 -6.48 9.23
C ALA A 104 -1.45 -7.60 8.93
N SER A 105 -1.48 -8.03 7.67
CA SER A 105 -2.35 -9.10 7.20
C SER A 105 -1.58 -10.36 6.86
N CYS A 106 -2.28 -11.50 6.88
CA CYS A 106 -1.75 -12.79 6.50
C CYS A 106 -2.71 -13.43 5.48
N ILE A 107 -2.21 -13.79 4.30
CA ILE A 107 -2.97 -14.51 3.28
C ILE A 107 -2.56 -15.97 3.25
N ARG A 108 -3.53 -16.89 3.10
CA ARG A 108 -3.31 -18.34 2.99
C ARG A 108 -4.26 -18.96 1.96
N TYR A 109 -3.84 -20.08 1.38
CA TYR A 109 -4.68 -20.93 0.55
C TYR A 109 -4.65 -22.35 1.12
N HIS A 110 -5.82 -22.88 1.46
CA HIS A 110 -5.94 -24.19 2.06
C HIS A 110 -7.23 -24.88 1.58
N ASN A 111 -7.10 -26.12 1.07
CA ASN A 111 -8.24 -26.94 0.61
C ASN A 111 -9.20 -26.21 -0.36
N GLY A 112 -8.66 -25.47 -1.34
CA GLY A 112 -9.47 -24.77 -2.34
C GLY A 112 -10.05 -23.42 -1.88
N ILE A 113 -9.73 -22.98 -0.65
CA ILE A 113 -10.27 -21.76 -0.05
C ILE A 113 -9.12 -20.79 0.24
N PHE A 114 -9.30 -19.53 -0.12
CA PHE A 114 -8.43 -18.42 0.26
C PHE A 114 -8.87 -17.86 1.61
N TYR A 115 -7.91 -17.58 2.46
CA TYR A 115 -8.09 -16.96 3.76
C TYR A 115 -7.23 -15.72 3.87
N VAL A 116 -7.79 -14.64 4.39
CA VAL A 116 -7.07 -13.42 4.74
C VAL A 116 -7.38 -13.09 6.18
N SER A 117 -6.36 -12.92 7.00
CA SER A 117 -6.55 -12.52 8.40
C SER A 117 -5.79 -11.24 8.72
N THR A 118 -6.32 -10.45 9.64
CA THR A 118 -5.69 -9.24 10.19
C THR A 118 -6.26 -8.97 11.58
N PHE A 119 -5.74 -7.97 12.25
CA PHE A 119 -6.23 -7.52 13.54
C PHE A 119 -6.47 -6.03 13.55
N SER A 120 -7.32 -5.58 14.46
CA SER A 120 -7.58 -4.16 14.68
C SER A 120 -7.66 -3.85 16.17
N SER A 121 -6.75 -3.04 16.65
CA SER A 121 -6.81 -2.51 18.01
C SER A 121 -7.98 -1.53 18.20
N THR A 122 -8.45 -0.90 17.10
CA THR A 122 -9.58 0.03 17.09
C THR A 122 -10.89 -0.68 17.50
N THR A 123 -11.10 -1.90 16.99
CA THR A 123 -12.28 -2.72 17.31
C THR A 123 -12.01 -3.77 18.39
N GLY A 124 -10.75 -3.99 18.78
CA GLY A 124 -10.36 -5.02 19.75
C GLY A 124 -10.47 -6.45 19.23
N LYS A 125 -10.49 -6.64 17.91
CA LYS A 125 -10.77 -7.95 17.28
C LYS A 125 -9.66 -8.42 16.35
N THR A 126 -9.62 -9.74 16.19
CA THR A 126 -8.97 -10.45 15.09
C THR A 126 -10.03 -10.82 14.05
N TYR A 127 -9.72 -10.66 12.79
CA TYR A 127 -10.62 -10.93 11.65
C TYR A 127 -10.01 -12.01 10.76
N ILE A 128 -10.86 -12.87 10.22
CA ILE A 128 -10.54 -13.86 9.19
C ILE A 128 -11.63 -13.79 8.13
N TRP A 129 -11.26 -13.49 6.89
CA TRP A 129 -12.14 -13.57 5.72
C TRP A 129 -11.78 -14.78 4.88
N SER A 130 -12.79 -15.43 4.31
CA SER A 130 -12.59 -16.57 3.42
C SER A 130 -13.43 -16.47 2.16
N THR A 131 -12.89 -16.96 1.03
CA THR A 131 -13.57 -17.04 -0.27
C THR A 131 -12.99 -18.17 -1.12
N ILE A 132 -13.79 -18.71 -2.03
CA ILE A 132 -13.32 -19.66 -3.07
C ILE A 132 -12.85 -18.95 -4.34
N ASP A 133 -13.24 -17.68 -4.54
CA ASP A 133 -12.82 -16.84 -5.67
C ASP A 133 -12.24 -15.53 -5.14
N ILE A 134 -10.92 -15.47 -5.11
CA ILE A 134 -10.20 -14.31 -4.53
C ILE A 134 -10.31 -13.04 -5.38
N GLU A 135 -10.56 -13.16 -6.68
CA GLU A 135 -10.61 -12.02 -7.60
C GLU A 135 -12.02 -11.40 -7.71
N ASN A 136 -13.09 -12.23 -7.67
CA ASN A 136 -14.46 -11.76 -7.91
C ASN A 136 -15.45 -12.20 -6.83
N GLY A 137 -15.04 -13.09 -5.94
CA GLY A 137 -15.91 -13.66 -4.93
C GLY A 137 -16.21 -12.69 -3.79
N THR A 138 -17.34 -12.93 -3.14
CA THR A 138 -17.66 -12.33 -1.86
C THR A 138 -16.88 -13.02 -0.75
N TRP A 139 -16.52 -12.25 0.28
CA TRP A 139 -15.80 -12.74 1.44
C TRP A 139 -16.76 -13.04 2.59
N LYS A 140 -16.58 -14.21 3.22
CA LYS A 140 -17.23 -14.57 4.48
C LYS A 140 -16.34 -14.13 5.62
N GLU A 141 -16.87 -13.26 6.49
CA GLU A 141 -16.17 -12.78 7.69
C GLU A 141 -16.40 -13.69 8.89
N ILE A 142 -15.34 -13.93 9.64
CA ILE A 142 -15.32 -14.42 11.01
C ILE A 142 -14.49 -13.42 11.81
N SER A 143 -14.95 -13.05 13.02
CA SER A 143 -14.17 -12.18 13.90
C SER A 143 -14.34 -12.60 15.36
N PHE A 144 -13.28 -12.42 16.15
CA PHE A 144 -13.26 -12.75 17.56
C PHE A 144 -12.33 -11.80 18.35
N SER A 145 -12.49 -11.76 19.65
CA SER A 145 -11.58 -11.07 20.57
C SER A 145 -10.67 -12.08 21.28
N PRO A 146 -9.43 -11.67 21.65
CA PRO A 146 -8.83 -10.35 21.49
C PRO A 146 -8.26 -10.10 20.10
N SER A 147 -7.80 -8.86 19.84
CA SER A 147 -6.95 -8.54 18.68
C SER A 147 -5.57 -9.16 18.88
N LEU A 148 -5.16 -10.07 17.99
CA LEU A 148 -3.88 -10.76 18.04
C LEU A 148 -2.84 -10.00 17.20
N HIS A 149 -1.94 -9.29 17.86
CA HIS A 149 -0.97 -8.40 17.24
C HIS A 149 -0.02 -9.12 16.27
N ASP A 150 0.07 -8.66 15.02
CA ASP A 150 1.01 -9.12 13.99
C ASP A 150 1.04 -10.65 13.81
N HIS A 151 -0.14 -11.24 13.80
CA HIS A 151 -0.27 -12.69 13.74
C HIS A 151 -0.05 -13.28 12.34
N THR A 152 0.29 -14.56 12.33
CA THR A 152 0.22 -15.43 11.14
C THR A 152 -0.83 -16.49 11.36
N LEU A 153 -1.75 -16.67 10.41
CA LEU A 153 -2.67 -17.81 10.35
C LEU A 153 -1.94 -18.99 9.69
N PHE A 154 -2.10 -20.19 10.22
CA PHE A 154 -1.45 -21.38 9.69
C PHE A 154 -2.37 -22.61 9.80
N PHE A 155 -2.49 -23.35 8.69
CA PHE A 155 -3.15 -24.66 8.62
C PHE A 155 -2.08 -25.72 8.57
N ASP A 156 -2.04 -26.63 9.57
CA ASP A 156 -1.02 -27.65 9.64
C ASP A 156 -1.50 -28.99 9.04
N ASP A 157 -0.56 -29.86 8.72
CA ASP A 157 -0.83 -31.19 8.13
C ASP A 157 -1.58 -32.13 9.10
N ASP A 158 -1.61 -31.81 10.39
CA ASP A 158 -2.38 -32.53 11.40
C ASP A 158 -3.88 -32.17 11.41
N GLY A 159 -4.31 -31.29 10.47
CA GLY A 159 -5.70 -30.85 10.33
C GLY A 159 -6.11 -29.75 11.31
N ARG A 160 -5.20 -29.23 12.13
CA ARG A 160 -5.45 -28.15 13.07
C ARG A 160 -5.03 -26.79 12.51
N SER A 161 -5.68 -25.74 13.00
CA SER A 161 -5.39 -24.36 12.62
C SER A 161 -4.79 -23.62 13.80
N TYR A 162 -3.80 -22.80 13.51
CA TYR A 162 -3.04 -22.07 14.53
C TYR A 162 -2.87 -20.61 14.18
N MET A 163 -2.64 -19.78 15.21
CA MET A 163 -2.05 -18.45 15.07
C MET A 163 -0.82 -18.32 15.96
N ILE A 164 0.23 -17.65 15.43
CA ILE A 164 1.37 -17.18 16.21
C ILE A 164 1.31 -15.64 16.16
N TYR A 165 1.39 -14.99 17.31
CA TYR A 165 1.26 -13.56 17.45
C TYR A 165 2.15 -12.98 18.55
N GLY A 166 2.36 -11.67 18.52
CA GLY A 166 3.04 -10.95 19.58
C GLY A 166 4.16 -10.03 19.09
N ASN A 167 4.79 -9.38 20.05
CA ASN A 167 5.98 -8.54 19.86
C ASN A 167 7.02 -9.01 20.89
N LYS A 168 8.22 -9.35 20.44
CA LYS A 168 9.27 -10.07 21.18
C LYS A 168 8.81 -11.43 21.67
N ARG A 169 7.90 -11.45 22.61
CA ARG A 169 7.30 -12.67 23.16
C ARG A 169 6.22 -13.16 22.20
N LEU A 170 6.48 -14.33 21.57
CA LEU A 170 5.57 -14.93 20.60
C LEU A 170 4.79 -16.08 21.21
N THR A 171 3.47 -16.00 21.05
CA THR A 171 2.52 -16.98 21.58
C THR A 171 1.88 -17.76 20.43
N LEU A 172 1.84 -19.08 20.58
CA LEU A 172 1.10 -20.00 19.71
C LEU A 172 -0.26 -20.28 20.33
N VAL A 173 -1.33 -20.12 19.55
CA VAL A 173 -2.68 -20.54 19.93
C VAL A 173 -3.28 -21.45 18.89
N GLU A 174 -4.00 -22.49 19.34
CA GLU A 174 -4.84 -23.34 18.50
C GLU A 174 -6.22 -22.67 18.33
N LEU A 175 -6.75 -22.68 17.11
CA LEU A 175 -8.07 -22.14 16.81
C LEU A 175 -9.13 -23.26 16.82
N ASN A 176 -10.39 -22.88 17.01
CA ASN A 176 -11.51 -23.76 16.73
C ASN A 176 -11.49 -24.22 15.26
N ALA A 177 -12.03 -25.38 14.96
CA ALA A 177 -12.06 -25.93 13.60
C ALA A 177 -12.79 -25.03 12.59
N ASP A 178 -13.76 -24.23 13.05
CA ASP A 178 -14.51 -23.26 12.25
C ASP A 178 -13.86 -21.85 12.25
N LEU A 179 -12.68 -21.71 12.85
CA LEU A 179 -11.92 -20.46 13.02
C LEU A 179 -12.62 -19.38 13.86
N SER A 180 -13.69 -19.71 14.58
CA SER A 180 -14.51 -18.76 15.34
C SER A 180 -13.81 -18.14 16.54
N GLY A 181 -12.62 -18.62 16.91
CA GLY A 181 -11.86 -18.14 18.05
C GLY A 181 -10.75 -19.08 18.50
N ILE A 182 -10.09 -18.69 19.58
CA ILE A 182 -9.10 -19.53 20.26
C ILE A 182 -9.81 -20.72 20.89
N LYS A 183 -9.31 -21.93 20.62
CA LYS A 183 -9.89 -23.18 21.10
C LYS A 183 -9.71 -23.34 22.59
N SER A 184 -10.81 -23.52 23.33
CA SER A 184 -10.78 -23.83 24.76
C SER A 184 -10.11 -25.19 25.01
N GLY A 185 -9.12 -25.23 25.90
CA GLY A 185 -8.31 -26.43 26.18
C GLY A 185 -7.34 -26.81 25.06
N GLY A 186 -7.29 -26.05 23.95
CA GLY A 186 -6.28 -26.20 22.91
C GLY A 186 -4.92 -25.63 23.30
N ILE A 187 -3.96 -25.70 22.38
CA ILE A 187 -2.63 -25.12 22.61
C ILE A 187 -2.76 -23.60 22.79
N ASN A 188 -2.19 -23.09 23.89
CA ASN A 188 -2.05 -21.67 24.17
C ASN A 188 -0.79 -21.49 25.02
N GLN A 189 0.36 -21.28 24.36
CA GLN A 189 1.66 -21.22 25.04
C GLN A 189 2.61 -20.26 24.36
N VAL A 190 3.52 -19.70 25.15
CA VAL A 190 4.68 -18.96 24.63
C VAL A 190 5.67 -19.93 24.03
N ILE A 191 5.97 -19.75 22.76
CA ILE A 191 6.92 -20.60 22.01
C ILE A 191 8.31 -19.96 21.87
N ILE A 192 8.38 -18.61 21.89
CA ILE A 192 9.62 -17.84 21.83
C ILE A 192 9.53 -16.70 22.84
N GLN A 193 10.48 -16.60 23.77
CA GLN A 193 10.47 -15.57 24.82
C GLN A 193 10.95 -14.20 24.30
N ASP A 194 11.92 -14.18 23.38
CA ASP A 194 12.37 -12.97 22.69
C ASP A 194 12.81 -13.30 21.26
N ALA A 195 11.92 -13.05 20.30
CA ALA A 195 12.16 -13.28 18.89
C ALA A 195 13.21 -12.33 18.27
N SER A 196 13.62 -11.30 18.99
CA SER A 196 14.65 -10.36 18.51
C SER A 196 16.08 -10.78 18.83
N LEU A 197 16.27 -11.75 19.75
CA LEU A 197 17.60 -12.16 20.24
C LEU A 197 18.60 -12.55 19.15
N PRO A 198 18.23 -13.26 18.07
CA PRO A 198 19.21 -13.62 17.03
C PRO A 198 19.84 -12.43 16.30
N SER A 199 19.24 -11.24 16.40
CA SER A 199 19.80 -10.00 15.83
C SER A 199 20.71 -9.23 16.81
N GLY A 200 20.87 -9.75 18.02
CA GLY A 200 21.72 -9.18 19.07
C GLY A 200 20.95 -8.78 20.33
N PRO A 201 21.67 -8.59 21.45
CA PRO A 201 21.04 -8.24 22.71
C PRO A 201 20.39 -6.85 22.65
N ASN A 202 19.28 -6.68 23.38
CA ASN A 202 18.51 -5.44 23.44
C ASN A 202 17.97 -4.96 22.08
N SER A 203 17.81 -5.83 21.11
CA SER A 203 17.12 -5.52 19.85
C SER A 203 15.65 -5.19 20.10
N GLY A 204 15.12 -4.26 19.30
CA GLY A 204 13.70 -3.90 19.27
C GLY A 204 12.90 -4.79 18.33
N LEU A 205 11.57 -4.65 18.38
CA LEU A 205 10.62 -5.42 17.59
C LEU A 205 10.69 -6.94 17.90
N GLY A 206 10.58 -7.81 16.94
CA GLY A 206 10.40 -9.26 17.09
C GLY A 206 8.95 -9.60 16.83
N GLU A 207 8.39 -9.01 15.75
CA GLU A 207 6.98 -9.05 15.36
C GLU A 207 6.85 -9.29 13.85
N GLY A 208 5.67 -9.07 13.27
CA GLY A 208 5.42 -9.29 11.84
C GLY A 208 5.54 -10.76 11.45
N SER A 209 4.97 -11.64 12.27
CA SER A 209 5.10 -13.10 12.15
C SER A 209 4.57 -13.62 10.81
N GLN A 210 5.39 -14.40 10.08
CA GLN A 210 4.96 -15.17 8.91
C GLN A 210 5.50 -16.60 9.03
N LEU A 211 4.59 -17.59 9.19
CA LEU A 211 4.93 -19.01 9.38
C LEU A 211 4.80 -19.79 8.08
N PHE A 212 5.80 -20.60 7.79
CA PHE A 212 5.86 -21.53 6.66
C PHE A 212 6.29 -22.91 7.13
N LYS A 213 5.87 -23.97 6.42
CA LYS A 213 6.38 -25.32 6.58
C LYS A 213 7.01 -25.76 5.26
N VAL A 214 8.31 -26.03 5.28
CA VAL A 214 9.08 -26.46 4.10
C VAL A 214 9.85 -27.70 4.49
N ASN A 215 9.71 -28.78 3.72
CA ASN A 215 10.36 -30.07 3.99
C ASN A 215 10.19 -30.53 5.44
N SER A 216 8.96 -30.49 5.97
CA SER A 216 8.58 -30.87 7.34
C SER A 216 9.22 -30.05 8.47
N MET A 217 9.87 -28.94 8.16
CA MET A 217 10.43 -27.98 9.09
C MET A 217 9.60 -26.70 9.10
N TYR A 218 9.31 -26.16 10.28
CA TYR A 218 8.64 -24.87 10.43
C TYR A 218 9.66 -23.74 10.39
N TYR A 219 9.31 -22.65 9.70
CA TYR A 219 10.11 -21.42 9.57
C TYR A 219 9.23 -20.23 9.90
N LEU A 220 9.57 -19.50 10.95
CA LEU A 220 8.87 -18.32 11.42
C LEU A 220 9.73 -17.08 11.16
N PHE A 221 9.28 -16.22 10.27
CA PHE A 221 9.93 -14.96 9.92
C PHE A 221 9.43 -13.84 10.82
N ASN A 222 10.36 -13.01 11.30
CA ASN A 222 10.07 -11.83 12.10
C ASN A 222 10.95 -10.65 11.71
N ILE A 223 10.42 -9.43 11.81
CA ILE A 223 11.22 -8.21 11.77
C ILE A 223 11.87 -7.96 13.12
N THR A 224 13.11 -7.49 13.09
CA THR A 224 13.82 -7.02 14.28
C THR A 224 14.52 -5.69 14.01
N TRP A 225 14.87 -4.98 15.08
CA TRP A 225 15.64 -3.74 14.97
C TRP A 225 16.79 -3.74 15.98
N PRO A 226 17.98 -4.21 15.59
CA PRO A 226 19.18 -4.16 16.44
C PRO A 226 19.47 -2.75 16.91
N ARG A 227 19.90 -2.59 18.15
CA ARG A 227 20.25 -1.29 18.72
C ARG A 227 21.39 -0.64 17.92
N GLY A 228 21.17 0.59 17.43
CA GLY A 228 22.15 1.31 16.59
C GLY A 228 22.31 0.75 15.18
N GLY A 229 21.51 -0.27 14.82
CA GLY A 229 21.48 -0.86 13.49
C GLY A 229 20.26 -0.47 12.68
N MET A 230 19.97 -1.26 11.64
CA MET A 230 18.81 -1.11 10.76
C MET A 230 17.83 -2.26 10.99
N ARG A 231 16.59 -2.09 10.52
CA ARG A 231 15.62 -3.18 10.47
C ARG A 231 16.20 -4.39 9.76
N SER A 232 15.94 -5.57 10.27
CA SER A 232 16.57 -6.83 9.88
C SER A 232 15.55 -7.97 9.90
N VAL A 233 15.84 -9.07 9.20
CA VAL A 233 15.01 -10.28 9.20
C VAL A 233 15.67 -11.37 10.05
N VAL A 234 14.92 -11.86 11.02
CA VAL A 234 15.25 -13.05 11.79
C VAL A 234 14.32 -14.19 11.37
N VAL A 235 14.85 -15.39 11.25
CA VAL A 235 14.08 -16.62 11.05
C VAL A 235 14.30 -17.53 12.23
N HIS A 236 13.21 -18.07 12.77
CA HIS A 236 13.26 -19.17 13.73
C HIS A 236 12.79 -20.44 13.03
N ARG A 237 13.47 -21.58 13.29
CA ARG A 237 13.06 -22.88 12.76
C ARG A 237 12.82 -23.90 13.87
N ALA A 238 11.93 -24.85 13.63
CA ALA A 238 11.66 -25.96 14.56
C ALA A 238 11.08 -27.17 13.81
N VAL A 239 11.32 -28.37 14.35
CA VAL A 239 10.70 -29.62 13.85
C VAL A 239 9.23 -29.74 14.27
N LYS A 240 8.88 -29.15 15.43
CA LYS A 240 7.50 -29.11 15.95
C LYS A 240 7.06 -27.67 16.08
N ILE A 241 5.79 -27.39 15.79
CA ILE A 241 5.23 -26.03 15.90
C ILE A 241 5.33 -25.48 17.33
N THR A 242 5.37 -26.33 18.32
CA THR A 242 5.58 -25.98 19.74
C THR A 242 7.05 -25.77 20.12
N GLY A 243 7.98 -25.99 19.19
CA GLY A 243 9.42 -25.89 19.42
C GLY A 243 10.11 -27.20 19.90
N PRO A 244 11.34 -27.13 20.38
CA PRO A 244 12.12 -25.90 20.57
C PRO A 244 12.47 -25.17 19.27
N TRP A 245 12.54 -23.84 19.32
CA TRP A 245 12.87 -22.98 18.20
C TRP A 245 14.32 -22.51 18.25
N GLU A 246 15.00 -22.64 17.12
CA GLU A 246 16.36 -22.12 16.89
C GLU A 246 16.24 -20.86 16.02
N GLY A 247 16.88 -19.73 16.38
CA GLY A 247 16.79 -18.47 15.68
C GLY A 247 18.10 -18.05 14.98
N LYS A 248 18.00 -17.44 13.80
CA LYS A 248 19.12 -16.92 13.01
C LYS A 248 18.78 -15.59 12.35
N LEU A 249 19.71 -14.61 12.40
CA LEU A 249 19.66 -13.42 11.58
C LEU A 249 19.98 -13.79 10.13
N VAL A 250 19.05 -13.58 9.21
CA VAL A 250 19.17 -14.01 7.80
C VAL A 250 19.33 -12.87 6.81
N LEU A 251 18.97 -11.62 7.21
CA LEU A 251 19.21 -10.43 6.40
C LEU A 251 19.35 -9.18 7.28
N GLN A 252 20.41 -8.40 7.03
CA GLN A 252 20.60 -7.07 7.58
C GLN A 252 21.24 -6.18 6.50
N ASP A 253 20.41 -5.63 5.62
CA ASP A 253 20.87 -4.76 4.54
C ASP A 253 19.80 -3.75 4.14
N LYS A 254 20.19 -2.50 3.89
CA LYS A 254 19.34 -1.38 3.45
C LYS A 254 18.09 -1.13 4.32
N GLY A 255 17.93 -1.80 5.48
CA GLY A 255 16.72 -1.74 6.29
C GLY A 255 15.52 -2.46 5.68
N VAL A 256 15.76 -3.36 4.73
CA VAL A 256 14.73 -4.21 4.10
C VAL A 256 14.38 -5.35 5.05
N ALA A 257 13.12 -5.40 5.51
CA ALA A 257 12.68 -6.37 6.51
C ALA A 257 11.16 -6.56 6.47
N GLN A 258 10.64 -7.39 7.37
CA GLN A 258 9.25 -7.81 7.54
C GLN A 258 8.59 -8.35 6.27
N GLY A 259 8.20 -9.60 6.33
CA GLY A 259 7.57 -10.35 5.26
C GLY A 259 7.84 -11.83 5.42
N GLY A 260 7.88 -12.55 4.32
CA GLY A 260 8.04 -13.99 4.31
C GLY A 260 8.69 -14.47 3.02
N ILE A 261 8.42 -15.73 2.68
CA ILE A 261 8.95 -16.36 1.47
C ILE A 261 7.84 -16.89 0.58
N VAL A 262 8.13 -17.00 -0.69
CA VAL A 262 7.28 -17.61 -1.71
C VAL A 262 8.15 -18.32 -2.74
N ASP A 263 7.69 -19.47 -3.22
CA ASP A 263 8.33 -20.20 -4.31
C ASP A 263 7.84 -19.73 -5.68
N SER A 264 8.57 -20.11 -6.71
CA SER A 264 8.18 -19.87 -8.11
C SER A 264 8.01 -21.19 -8.86
N PRO A 265 7.28 -21.21 -9.99
CA PRO A 265 7.02 -22.44 -10.76
C PRO A 265 8.29 -23.14 -11.25
N ASP A 266 9.40 -22.42 -11.39
CA ASP A 266 10.71 -22.95 -11.77
C ASP A 266 11.54 -23.43 -10.58
N GLY A 267 10.96 -23.48 -9.36
CA GLY A 267 11.60 -24.00 -8.16
C GLY A 267 12.51 -23.03 -7.42
N ARG A 268 12.62 -21.78 -7.88
CA ARG A 268 13.33 -20.72 -7.15
C ARG A 268 12.49 -20.25 -5.97
N TRP A 269 13.15 -19.68 -4.96
CA TRP A 269 12.52 -19.08 -3.80
C TRP A 269 12.86 -17.61 -3.71
N PHE A 270 11.89 -16.81 -3.27
CA PHE A 270 12.03 -15.38 -3.07
C PHE A 270 11.47 -15.00 -1.70
N ALA A 271 12.14 -14.07 -1.01
CA ALA A 271 11.57 -13.35 0.10
C ALA A 271 10.91 -12.07 -0.41
N TYR A 272 9.71 -11.79 0.11
CA TYR A 272 8.99 -10.55 -0.08
C TYR A 272 9.09 -9.73 1.21
N LEU A 273 9.65 -8.55 1.11
CA LEU A 273 10.00 -7.70 2.23
C LEU A 273 9.69 -6.25 1.89
N PHE A 274 9.70 -5.33 2.86
CA PHE A 274 9.58 -3.90 2.56
C PHE A 274 10.71 -3.10 3.21
N ARG A 275 10.85 -1.86 2.76
CA ARG A 275 11.71 -0.85 3.35
C ARG A 275 10.93 0.42 3.63
N ASP A 276 11.16 1.04 4.81
CA ASP A 276 10.70 2.42 5.04
C ASP A 276 11.47 3.37 4.13
N TYR A 277 10.75 4.17 3.34
CA TYR A 277 11.36 5.10 2.40
C TYR A 277 10.72 6.50 2.49
N GLY A 278 10.94 7.16 3.61
CA GLY A 278 10.44 8.51 3.85
C GLY A 278 8.94 8.68 3.62
N ALA A 279 8.57 9.78 3.01
CA ALA A 279 7.18 10.20 2.85
C ALA A 279 6.36 9.34 1.88
N VAL A 280 6.98 8.60 0.97
CA VAL A 280 6.25 7.67 0.10
C VAL A 280 5.72 6.46 0.86
N GLY A 281 6.29 6.13 2.03
CA GLY A 281 5.88 5.03 2.90
C GLY A 281 6.75 3.79 2.81
N ARG A 282 6.16 2.61 2.97
CA ARG A 282 6.82 1.31 3.03
C ARG A 282 6.76 0.62 1.66
N ILE A 283 7.90 0.56 0.98
CA ILE A 283 8.01 0.11 -0.41
C ILE A 283 8.48 -1.33 -0.52
N PRO A 284 7.82 -2.18 -1.35
CA PRO A 284 8.14 -3.60 -1.54
C PRO A 284 9.47 -3.88 -2.23
N TYR A 285 10.15 -4.90 -1.72
CA TYR A 285 11.35 -5.51 -2.28
C TYR A 285 11.14 -7.01 -2.48
N ILE A 286 11.70 -7.57 -3.53
CA ILE A 286 11.84 -9.00 -3.74
C ILE A 286 13.32 -9.35 -3.61
N VAL A 287 13.60 -10.41 -2.84
CA VAL A 287 14.97 -10.80 -2.51
C VAL A 287 15.12 -12.29 -2.80
N PRO A 288 16.10 -12.74 -3.59
CA PRO A 288 16.31 -14.18 -3.81
C PRO A 288 16.65 -14.90 -2.52
N VAL A 289 16.19 -16.16 -2.41
CA VAL A 289 16.44 -17.03 -1.27
C VAL A 289 17.27 -18.22 -1.71
N LYS A 290 18.37 -18.50 -0.98
CA LYS A 290 19.17 -19.73 -1.12
C LYS A 290 19.00 -20.57 0.13
N TRP A 291 18.62 -21.83 -0.05
CA TRP A 291 18.60 -22.79 1.05
C TRP A 291 19.99 -23.36 1.30
N GLU A 292 20.50 -23.22 2.52
CA GLU A 292 21.82 -23.72 2.93
C GLU A 292 21.77 -24.20 4.38
N ASP A 293 22.18 -25.44 4.65
CA ASP A 293 22.11 -26.10 5.96
C ASP A 293 20.73 -26.05 6.62
N GLY A 294 19.67 -26.09 5.78
CA GLY A 294 18.28 -25.98 6.23
C GLY A 294 17.89 -24.57 6.68
N TRP A 295 18.59 -23.53 6.25
CA TRP A 295 18.22 -22.13 6.49
C TRP A 295 17.93 -21.40 5.19
N PRO A 296 16.88 -20.54 5.16
CA PRO A 296 16.64 -19.63 4.03
C PRO A 296 17.58 -18.42 4.16
N LEU A 297 18.68 -18.41 3.44
CA LEU A 297 19.59 -17.27 3.36
C LEU A 297 19.05 -16.27 2.35
N LEU A 298 18.82 -15.04 2.78
CA LEU A 298 18.22 -14.00 1.96
C LEU A 298 19.27 -13.14 1.25
N GLY A 299 18.99 -12.81 -0.01
CA GLY A 299 19.83 -11.95 -0.82
C GLY A 299 20.99 -12.68 -1.51
N VAL A 300 21.81 -11.89 -2.18
CA VAL A 300 23.06 -12.34 -2.82
C VAL A 300 24.18 -12.07 -1.82
N ILE A 301 24.71 -13.12 -1.18
CA ILE A 301 25.74 -13.03 -0.13
C ILE A 301 25.26 -12.07 0.99
N GLY A 302 23.99 -12.22 1.46
CA GLY A 302 23.42 -11.39 2.52
C GLY A 302 23.12 -9.94 2.15
N LYS A 303 23.10 -9.60 0.86
CA LYS A 303 22.81 -8.25 0.33
C LYS A 303 21.55 -8.25 -0.51
N VAL A 304 20.74 -7.21 -0.36
CA VAL A 304 19.58 -6.95 -1.21
C VAL A 304 20.05 -6.48 -2.59
N PRO A 305 19.81 -7.25 -3.66
CA PRO A 305 20.24 -6.87 -5.00
C PRO A 305 19.43 -5.69 -5.53
N ASP A 306 20.06 -4.82 -6.30
CA ASP A 306 19.37 -3.74 -7.01
C ASP A 306 18.64 -4.24 -8.27
N THR A 307 19.13 -5.32 -8.88
CA THR A 307 18.55 -5.96 -10.07
C THR A 307 18.20 -7.41 -9.77
N LEU A 308 17.12 -7.88 -10.39
CA LEU A 308 16.57 -9.21 -10.20
C LEU A 308 16.46 -9.94 -11.53
N ASP A 309 16.69 -11.25 -11.52
CA ASP A 309 16.40 -12.13 -12.66
C ASP A 309 14.92 -12.47 -12.71
N LEU A 310 14.11 -11.44 -12.94
CA LEU A 310 12.66 -11.43 -13.05
C LEU A 310 12.25 -10.49 -14.19
N PRO A 311 11.02 -10.59 -14.71
CA PRO A 311 10.49 -9.67 -15.71
C PRO A 311 10.55 -8.21 -15.26
N PRO A 312 10.84 -7.26 -16.17
CA PRO A 312 11.03 -5.85 -15.83
C PRO A 312 9.78 -5.24 -15.20
N ASN A 313 10.00 -4.31 -14.26
CA ASN A 313 8.93 -3.54 -13.64
C ASN A 313 8.27 -2.62 -14.68
N ARG A 314 6.93 -2.60 -14.70
CA ARG A 314 6.11 -1.67 -15.50
C ARG A 314 5.66 -0.44 -14.71
N GLY A 315 6.02 -0.41 -13.41
CA GLY A 315 5.57 0.62 -12.48
C GLY A 315 4.15 0.38 -11.95
N PRO A 316 3.64 1.28 -11.08
CA PRO A 316 2.37 1.09 -10.39
C PRO A 316 1.14 1.45 -11.23
N ILE A 317 1.30 2.03 -12.42
CA ILE A 317 0.20 2.43 -13.33
C ILE A 317 0.04 1.37 -14.43
N PRO A 318 -1.20 0.87 -14.67
CA PRO A 318 -2.47 1.24 -14.05
C PRO A 318 -2.88 0.36 -12.85
N GLY A 319 -2.05 -0.60 -12.41
CA GLY A 319 -2.44 -1.69 -11.53
C GLY A 319 -2.67 -1.28 -10.07
N ILE A 320 -1.82 -0.41 -9.51
CA ILE A 320 -1.86 0.04 -8.10
C ILE A 320 -2.44 1.44 -7.96
N VAL A 321 -2.19 2.29 -8.94
CA VAL A 321 -2.77 3.61 -9.10
C VAL A 321 -3.18 3.81 -10.55
N ALA A 322 -4.20 4.63 -10.81
CA ALA A 322 -4.67 4.87 -12.18
C ALA A 322 -5.31 6.25 -12.34
N SER A 323 -5.21 6.80 -13.53
CA SER A 323 -6.06 7.91 -13.93
C SER A 323 -7.51 7.46 -14.05
N ASP A 324 -8.45 8.36 -13.75
CA ASP A 324 -9.88 8.07 -13.81
C ASP A 324 -10.64 9.27 -14.44
N GLU A 325 -11.33 9.01 -15.54
CA GLU A 325 -12.19 9.99 -16.21
C GLU A 325 -13.64 9.94 -15.67
N PHE A 326 -13.89 9.16 -14.60
CA PHE A 326 -15.19 8.92 -13.96
C PHE A 326 -16.30 8.50 -14.92
N LYS A 327 -15.94 8.03 -16.11
CA LYS A 327 -16.85 7.43 -17.09
C LYS A 327 -16.96 5.93 -16.80
N ARG A 328 -18.20 5.44 -16.65
CA ARG A 328 -18.46 4.02 -16.39
C ARG A 328 -19.32 3.42 -17.47
N LYS A 329 -18.99 2.18 -17.85
CA LYS A 329 -19.85 1.33 -18.66
C LYS A 329 -20.79 0.55 -17.75
N LYS A 330 -21.86 0.01 -18.32
CA LYS A 330 -22.78 -0.86 -17.57
C LYS A 330 -22.02 -2.09 -17.05
N GLY A 331 -22.13 -2.35 -15.75
CA GLY A 331 -21.48 -3.48 -15.08
C GLY A 331 -20.08 -3.18 -14.52
N GLU A 332 -19.49 -2.05 -14.84
CA GLU A 332 -18.24 -1.63 -14.18
C GLU A 332 -18.52 -1.15 -12.74
N PRO A 333 -17.59 -1.37 -11.81
CA PRO A 333 -17.71 -0.86 -10.44
C PRO A 333 -17.76 0.68 -10.45
N ALA A 334 -18.47 1.25 -9.47
CA ALA A 334 -18.58 2.71 -9.33
C ALA A 334 -17.21 3.36 -9.19
N LEU A 335 -16.34 2.76 -8.39
CA LEU A 335 -14.94 3.16 -8.24
C LEU A 335 -14.05 1.95 -8.51
N PRO A 336 -13.03 2.06 -9.40
CA PRO A 336 -11.98 1.05 -9.54
C PRO A 336 -11.25 0.80 -8.23
N PHE A 337 -10.70 -0.39 -8.04
CA PHE A 337 -10.02 -0.82 -6.81
C PHE A 337 -8.80 0.02 -6.42
N VAL A 338 -8.28 0.85 -7.29
CA VAL A 338 -7.20 1.82 -6.97
C VAL A 338 -7.65 2.93 -6.00
N TRP A 339 -8.97 3.14 -5.87
CA TRP A 339 -9.55 4.14 -4.97
C TRP A 339 -9.86 3.57 -3.60
N GLN A 340 -9.55 4.36 -2.57
CA GLN A 340 -9.95 4.11 -1.19
C GLN A 340 -10.39 5.42 -0.53
N TRP A 341 -11.42 5.34 0.28
CA TRP A 341 -11.87 6.45 1.11
C TRP A 341 -10.98 6.61 2.35
N ASN A 342 -10.75 7.86 2.74
CA ASN A 342 -10.17 8.18 4.04
C ASN A 342 -11.24 7.95 5.12
N HIS A 343 -11.16 6.86 5.87
CA HIS A 343 -12.20 6.34 6.76
C HIS A 343 -13.45 5.85 6.01
N ASN A 344 -14.53 5.54 6.73
CA ASN A 344 -15.78 5.07 6.13
C ASN A 344 -16.47 6.18 5.33
N PRO A 345 -16.88 5.95 4.10
CA PRO A 345 -17.66 6.92 3.34
C PRO A 345 -19.12 6.98 3.79
N VAL A 346 -19.78 8.09 3.57
CA VAL A 346 -21.25 8.21 3.60
C VAL A 346 -21.76 8.06 2.18
N SER A 347 -22.44 6.95 1.88
CA SER A 347 -22.85 6.57 0.52
C SER A 347 -23.75 7.61 -0.17
N GLY A 348 -24.61 8.33 0.57
CA GLY A 348 -25.46 9.38 0.03
C GLY A 348 -24.76 10.70 -0.31
N LEU A 349 -23.48 10.85 0.04
CA LEU A 349 -22.74 12.11 -0.13
C LEU A 349 -21.71 12.07 -1.27
N TRP A 350 -21.80 11.07 -2.14
CA TRP A 350 -21.01 11.00 -3.37
C TRP A 350 -21.77 10.29 -4.48
N SER A 351 -21.43 10.55 -5.74
CA SER A 351 -22.08 9.90 -6.89
C SER A 351 -21.23 10.00 -8.15
N ILE A 352 -21.21 8.94 -8.96
CA ILE A 352 -20.72 8.95 -10.35
C ILE A 352 -21.85 9.00 -11.39
N THR A 353 -23.11 8.98 -10.94
CA THR A 353 -24.29 8.94 -11.80
C THR A 353 -25.10 10.23 -11.79
N ALA A 354 -24.99 11.06 -10.75
CA ALA A 354 -25.69 12.34 -10.64
C ALA A 354 -25.32 13.31 -11.78
N ARG A 355 -24.10 13.19 -12.30
CA ARG A 355 -23.65 13.84 -13.54
C ARG A 355 -22.76 12.86 -14.29
N LYS A 356 -23.21 12.39 -15.45
CA LYS A 356 -22.49 11.40 -16.24
C LYS A 356 -21.06 11.85 -16.55
N GLY A 357 -20.08 10.99 -16.24
CA GLY A 357 -18.67 11.26 -16.47
C GLY A 357 -18.01 12.18 -15.43
N TYR A 358 -18.62 12.32 -14.25
CA TYR A 358 -18.09 13.10 -13.14
C TYR A 358 -18.21 12.33 -11.82
N LEU A 359 -17.27 12.55 -10.93
CA LEU A 359 -17.42 12.23 -9.52
C LEU A 359 -17.98 13.45 -8.79
N ARG A 360 -19.17 13.34 -8.22
CA ARG A 360 -19.76 14.35 -7.33
C ARG A 360 -19.39 14.07 -5.88
N LEU A 361 -18.91 15.08 -5.17
CA LEU A 361 -18.75 15.05 -3.71
C LEU A 361 -19.63 16.13 -3.09
N ILE A 362 -20.46 15.74 -2.10
CA ILE A 362 -21.46 16.60 -1.45
C ILE A 362 -21.04 16.80 0.01
N THR A 363 -21.13 18.03 0.51
CA THR A 363 -20.87 18.32 1.92
C THR A 363 -22.08 17.91 2.77
N GLY A 364 -21.87 17.04 3.76
CA GLY A 364 -22.95 16.46 4.59
C GLY A 364 -23.02 17.03 6.00
N ARG A 365 -21.94 17.63 6.48
CA ARG A 365 -21.84 18.24 7.81
C ARG A 365 -20.83 19.39 7.80
N VAL A 366 -20.75 20.10 8.92
CA VAL A 366 -19.71 21.12 9.15
C VAL A 366 -18.49 20.46 9.77
N ASP A 367 -17.34 20.63 9.13
CA ASP A 367 -16.03 20.18 9.60
C ASP A 367 -15.08 21.38 9.71
N SER A 368 -14.32 21.47 10.78
CA SER A 368 -13.39 22.59 10.99
C SER A 368 -12.03 22.37 10.34
N LEU A 369 -11.67 21.11 10.04
CA LEU A 369 -10.36 20.71 9.55
C LEU A 369 -10.47 19.69 8.41
N PHE A 370 -9.55 19.77 7.44
CA PHE A 370 -9.46 18.81 6.35
C PHE A 370 -9.37 17.35 6.83
N LEU A 371 -8.62 17.07 7.89
CA LEU A 371 -8.48 15.70 8.43
C LEU A 371 -9.78 15.14 9.05
N GLN A 372 -10.81 15.94 9.22
CA GLN A 372 -12.16 15.52 9.64
C GLN A 372 -13.12 15.36 8.46
N ALA A 373 -12.71 15.81 7.26
CA ALA A 373 -13.55 15.79 6.07
C ALA A 373 -13.90 14.36 5.64
N ARG A 374 -15.19 14.00 5.76
CA ARG A 374 -15.69 12.72 5.26
C ARG A 374 -15.72 12.71 3.74
N ASN A 375 -15.72 11.50 3.17
CA ASN A 375 -15.74 11.29 1.72
C ASN A 375 -14.54 11.91 0.99
N THR A 376 -13.36 11.96 1.64
CA THR A 376 -12.11 12.22 0.94
C THR A 376 -11.69 10.96 0.21
N LEU A 377 -11.74 10.98 -1.12
CA LEU A 377 -11.41 9.85 -1.99
C LEU A 377 -9.94 9.87 -2.35
N THR A 378 -9.22 8.75 -2.15
CA THR A 378 -7.76 8.76 -2.21
C THR A 378 -7.15 7.71 -3.13
N GLN A 379 -5.96 8.03 -3.68
CA GLN A 379 -5.03 7.07 -4.28
C GLN A 379 -3.62 7.27 -3.70
N ARG A 380 -2.79 6.23 -3.76
CA ARG A 380 -1.38 6.29 -3.31
C ARG A 380 -0.56 7.26 -4.15
N THR A 381 0.41 7.93 -3.54
CA THR A 381 1.54 8.52 -4.26
C THR A 381 2.55 7.42 -4.60
N PHE A 382 3.48 7.69 -5.51
CA PHE A 382 4.53 6.73 -5.85
C PHE A 382 5.84 7.44 -6.27
N GLY A 383 6.92 6.73 -6.10
CA GLY A 383 8.24 7.18 -6.49
C GLY A 383 8.69 6.69 -7.89
N PRO A 384 9.82 7.21 -8.37
CA PRO A 384 10.66 8.22 -7.73
C PRO A 384 10.02 9.62 -7.76
N GLN A 385 9.18 9.94 -8.74
CA GLN A 385 8.44 11.19 -8.89
C GLN A 385 7.07 10.92 -9.50
N CYS A 386 6.04 11.59 -8.99
CA CYS A 386 4.70 11.49 -9.54
C CYS A 386 3.97 12.83 -9.54
N SER A 387 3.00 12.95 -10.43
CA SER A 387 2.13 14.12 -10.57
C SER A 387 0.67 13.68 -10.59
N GLY A 388 -0.14 14.23 -9.67
CA GLY A 388 -1.59 14.06 -9.65
C GLY A 388 -2.28 15.38 -10.00
N SER A 389 -3.29 15.34 -10.87
CA SER A 389 -4.05 16.52 -11.27
C SER A 389 -5.53 16.23 -11.41
N VAL A 390 -6.35 17.27 -11.25
CA VAL A 390 -7.80 17.20 -11.34
C VAL A 390 -8.35 18.38 -12.12
N LYS A 391 -9.51 18.16 -12.76
CA LYS A 391 -10.40 19.22 -13.27
C LYS A 391 -11.68 19.20 -12.45
N ILE A 392 -12.06 20.32 -11.87
CA ILE A 392 -13.16 20.44 -10.92
C ILE A 392 -14.12 21.57 -11.32
N ASP A 393 -15.42 21.26 -11.31
CA ASP A 393 -16.51 22.23 -11.45
C ASP A 393 -16.98 22.64 -10.05
N ILE A 394 -16.80 23.91 -9.73
CA ILE A 394 -17.08 24.53 -8.44
C ILE A 394 -18.37 25.39 -8.45
N SER A 395 -19.22 25.22 -9.47
CA SER A 395 -20.42 26.07 -9.67
C SER A 395 -21.39 25.99 -8.50
N HIS A 396 -21.47 24.81 -7.85
CA HIS A 396 -22.49 24.49 -6.84
C HIS A 396 -21.97 24.48 -5.40
N MET A 397 -20.78 25.05 -5.18
CA MET A 397 -20.28 25.30 -3.83
C MET A 397 -21.18 26.31 -3.11
N LYS A 398 -21.40 26.07 -1.81
CA LYS A 398 -22.05 27.00 -0.89
C LYS A 398 -21.03 27.77 -0.07
N GLU A 399 -21.46 28.87 0.52
CA GLU A 399 -20.64 29.67 1.43
C GLU A 399 -20.10 28.81 2.58
N GLY A 400 -18.79 28.77 2.73
CA GLY A 400 -18.07 27.94 3.67
C GLY A 400 -17.55 26.62 3.11
N ASP A 401 -17.85 26.26 1.85
CA ASP A 401 -17.30 25.04 1.23
C ASP A 401 -15.82 25.21 0.88
N PHE A 402 -15.08 24.11 1.05
CA PHE A 402 -13.69 23.99 0.62
C PHE A 402 -13.48 22.65 -0.10
N ALA A 403 -13.07 22.70 -1.36
CA ALA A 403 -12.91 21.54 -2.22
C ALA A 403 -11.60 21.59 -3.02
N GLY A 404 -11.01 20.42 -3.34
CA GLY A 404 -9.79 20.40 -4.14
C GLY A 404 -9.03 19.09 -4.14
N LEU A 405 -7.70 19.21 -4.30
CA LEU A 405 -6.71 18.14 -4.33
C LEU A 405 -5.75 18.28 -3.15
N ALA A 406 -5.66 17.23 -2.35
CA ALA A 406 -4.75 17.17 -1.20
C ALA A 406 -3.64 16.12 -1.41
N LEU A 407 -2.55 16.31 -0.69
CA LEU A 407 -1.60 15.28 -0.31
C LEU A 407 -1.86 14.95 1.17
N LEU A 408 -2.62 13.87 1.39
CA LEU A 408 -3.13 13.47 2.69
C LEU A 408 -2.05 12.81 3.53
N GLN A 409 -1.80 13.37 4.67
CA GLN A 409 -1.00 12.88 5.79
C GLN A 409 -1.28 13.81 6.99
N ARG A 410 -0.79 13.53 8.18
CA ARG A 410 -0.90 14.46 9.32
C ARG A 410 -0.36 15.86 8.99
N LYS A 411 0.81 15.90 8.34
CA LYS A 411 1.42 17.12 7.80
C LYS A 411 1.02 17.30 6.33
N PHE A 412 -0.27 17.41 6.09
CA PHE A 412 -0.82 17.53 4.74
C PHE A 412 -0.44 18.84 4.05
N GLY A 413 -0.53 18.83 2.73
CA GLY A 413 -0.62 20.02 1.89
C GLY A 413 -1.80 19.86 0.94
N LEU A 414 -2.44 20.94 0.58
CA LEU A 414 -3.53 20.91 -0.38
C LEU A 414 -3.64 22.20 -1.20
N VAL A 415 -4.15 22.04 -2.40
CA VAL A 415 -4.59 23.15 -3.26
C VAL A 415 -6.07 22.96 -3.55
N GLY A 416 -6.86 24.00 -3.34
CA GLY A 416 -8.32 23.93 -3.48
C GLY A 416 -8.99 25.26 -3.65
N VAL A 417 -10.30 25.22 -3.74
CA VAL A 417 -11.15 26.42 -3.81
C VAL A 417 -11.94 26.54 -2.52
N LYS A 418 -11.81 27.68 -1.85
CA LYS A 418 -12.70 28.11 -0.77
C LYS A 418 -13.75 29.04 -1.30
N PHE A 419 -14.99 28.92 -0.82
CA PHE A 419 -16.03 29.90 -1.03
C PHE A 419 -16.32 30.64 0.26
N GLU A 420 -15.84 31.87 0.38
CA GLU A 420 -15.93 32.70 1.57
C GLU A 420 -16.21 34.15 1.21
N ASN A 421 -17.04 34.83 2.03
CA ASN A 421 -17.39 36.25 1.84
C ASN A 421 -17.91 36.56 0.41
N SER A 422 -18.80 35.67 -0.08
CA SER A 422 -19.38 35.74 -1.42
C SER A 422 -18.38 35.69 -2.58
N SER A 423 -17.15 35.26 -2.30
CA SER A 423 -16.06 35.16 -3.28
C SER A 423 -15.43 33.79 -3.26
N LYS A 424 -15.12 33.25 -4.45
CA LYS A 424 -14.34 32.02 -4.59
C LYS A 424 -12.87 32.35 -4.77
N LYS A 425 -12.02 31.68 -4.02
CA LYS A 425 -10.55 31.84 -4.12
C LYS A 425 -9.86 30.49 -4.19
N ILE A 426 -8.88 30.38 -5.09
CA ILE A 426 -7.93 29.27 -5.05
C ILE A 426 -6.98 29.54 -3.89
N VAL A 427 -6.72 28.52 -3.07
CA VAL A 427 -5.81 28.63 -1.94
C VAL A 427 -4.86 27.45 -1.89
N MET A 428 -3.65 27.67 -1.42
CA MET A 428 -2.74 26.62 -0.97
C MET A 428 -2.68 26.63 0.55
N VAL A 429 -2.92 25.48 1.17
CA VAL A 429 -2.83 25.28 2.62
C VAL A 429 -1.79 24.23 2.94
N SER A 430 -0.91 24.53 3.89
CA SER A 430 0.12 23.62 4.37
C SER A 430 -0.01 23.39 5.88
N ALA A 431 0.06 22.15 6.31
CA ALA A 431 0.13 21.75 7.72
C ALA A 431 1.54 21.29 8.12
N LYS A 432 2.59 21.73 7.45
CA LYS A 432 3.99 21.35 7.73
C LYS A 432 4.44 21.61 9.18
N SER A 433 3.89 22.65 9.81
CA SER A 433 4.13 22.98 11.23
C SER A 433 3.26 22.20 12.22
N GLY A 434 2.40 21.28 11.74
CA GLY A 434 1.39 20.58 12.53
C GLY A 434 0.05 21.33 12.67
N LYS A 435 -0.02 22.57 12.21
CA LYS A 435 -1.27 23.36 12.10
C LYS A 435 -1.44 23.85 10.67
N PRO A 436 -2.67 23.82 10.11
CA PRO A 436 -2.93 24.31 8.76
C PRO A 436 -2.74 25.83 8.68
N VAL A 437 -2.00 26.27 7.67
CA VAL A 437 -1.75 27.69 7.35
C VAL A 437 -2.06 27.89 5.87
N GLU A 438 -2.89 28.89 5.56
CA GLU A 438 -3.09 29.37 4.19
C GLU A 438 -1.86 30.17 3.78
N GLU A 439 -1.06 29.63 2.85
CA GLU A 439 0.20 30.25 2.44
C GLU A 439 0.03 31.27 1.33
N GLU A 440 -0.93 31.02 0.44
CA GLU A 440 -1.24 31.89 -0.68
C GLU A 440 -2.69 31.72 -1.13
N SER A 441 -3.33 32.78 -1.60
CA SER A 441 -4.68 32.75 -2.16
C SER A 441 -4.87 33.72 -3.32
N LEU A 442 -5.80 33.37 -4.23
CA LEU A 442 -6.14 34.16 -5.41
C LEU A 442 -7.67 34.12 -5.64
N ILE A 443 -8.31 35.29 -5.70
CA ILE A 443 -9.74 35.39 -6.05
C ILE A 443 -9.95 35.01 -7.51
N ILE A 444 -11.00 34.22 -7.78
CA ILE A 444 -11.36 33.74 -9.11
C ILE A 444 -12.85 33.95 -9.40
N THR A 445 -13.15 34.07 -10.68
CA THR A 445 -14.54 34.13 -11.21
C THR A 445 -14.91 32.92 -12.06
N LYS A 446 -13.96 32.05 -12.34
CA LYS A 446 -14.16 30.84 -13.15
C LYS A 446 -14.95 29.80 -12.38
N LYS A 447 -15.79 29.06 -13.11
CA LYS A 447 -16.55 27.89 -12.59
C LYS A 447 -15.77 26.57 -12.65
N ILE A 448 -14.82 26.49 -13.58
CA ILE A 448 -13.94 25.32 -13.78
C ILE A 448 -12.52 25.72 -13.41
N VAL A 449 -11.87 24.92 -12.60
CA VAL A 449 -10.46 25.07 -12.25
C VAL A 449 -9.72 23.75 -12.39
N TYR A 450 -8.41 23.85 -12.57
CA TYR A 450 -7.51 22.70 -12.66
C TYR A 450 -6.50 22.82 -11.53
N LEU A 451 -6.29 21.73 -10.80
CA LEU A 451 -5.38 21.68 -9.65
C LEU A 451 -4.39 20.54 -9.87
N ARG A 452 -3.14 20.71 -9.41
CA ARG A 452 -2.08 19.71 -9.54
C ARG A 452 -1.18 19.73 -8.33
N ALA A 453 -0.71 18.55 -7.92
CA ALA A 453 0.35 18.38 -6.93
C ALA A 453 1.41 17.42 -7.51
N ASP A 454 2.66 17.85 -7.50
CA ASP A 454 3.83 17.10 -7.95
C ASP A 454 4.65 16.68 -6.74
N CYS A 455 5.04 15.41 -6.67
CA CYS A 455 5.82 14.82 -5.58
C CYS A 455 7.19 14.35 -6.07
N ASP A 456 8.23 14.61 -5.30
CA ASP A 456 9.59 14.11 -5.51
C ASP A 456 10.07 13.34 -4.27
N PHE A 457 10.30 12.02 -4.44
CA PHE A 457 10.78 11.11 -3.40
C PHE A 457 12.23 10.66 -3.66
N ARG A 458 12.88 11.16 -4.71
CA ARG A 458 14.26 10.79 -5.05
C ARG A 458 15.20 11.11 -3.90
N ASN A 459 16.03 10.14 -3.51
CA ASN A 459 17.02 10.30 -2.46
C ASN A 459 16.43 10.87 -1.14
N LEU A 460 15.16 10.52 -0.83
CA LEU A 460 14.45 11.04 0.34
C LEU A 460 14.27 12.56 0.31
N ALA A 461 14.20 13.17 -0.87
CA ALA A 461 13.89 14.59 -1.01
C ALA A 461 12.56 14.93 -0.36
N ASP A 462 11.54 14.07 -0.54
CA ASP A 462 10.23 14.18 0.10
C ASP A 462 9.64 15.60 -0.02
N ILE A 463 9.59 16.11 -1.25
CA ILE A 463 9.14 17.48 -1.54
C ILE A 463 7.90 17.41 -2.42
N ALA A 464 6.90 18.25 -2.12
CA ALA A 464 5.76 18.45 -3.00
C ALA A 464 5.57 19.93 -3.36
N SER A 465 5.11 20.17 -4.61
CA SER A 465 4.77 21.49 -5.15
C SER A 465 3.33 21.48 -5.64
N PHE A 466 2.62 22.58 -5.44
CA PHE A 466 1.22 22.72 -5.80
C PHE A 466 1.03 23.74 -6.91
N TYR A 467 0.06 23.48 -7.79
CA TYR A 467 -0.21 24.30 -8.97
C TYR A 467 -1.68 24.42 -9.23
N TYR A 468 -2.06 25.52 -9.89
CA TYR A 468 -3.39 25.72 -10.45
C TYR A 468 -3.32 26.16 -11.91
N SER A 469 -4.43 25.98 -12.62
CA SER A 469 -4.64 26.54 -13.94
C SER A 469 -6.12 26.92 -14.12
N LEU A 470 -6.39 27.99 -14.86
CA LEU A 470 -7.75 28.46 -15.19
C LEU A 470 -8.19 28.09 -16.60
N ASP A 471 -7.30 27.47 -17.39
CA ASP A 471 -7.53 27.08 -18.79
C ASP A 471 -7.11 25.63 -19.09
N GLY A 472 -6.50 24.94 -18.10
CA GLY A 472 -5.98 23.58 -18.22
C GLY A 472 -4.67 23.46 -19.02
N LYS A 473 -4.07 24.54 -19.45
CA LYS A 473 -2.85 24.59 -20.25
C LYS A 473 -1.73 25.34 -19.51
N ASN A 474 -2.02 26.52 -19.01
CA ASN A 474 -1.06 27.40 -18.36
C ASN A 474 -1.11 27.15 -16.84
N TRP A 475 -0.10 26.44 -16.32
CA TRP A 475 0.02 26.10 -14.92
C TRP A 475 0.86 27.14 -14.17
N LYS A 476 0.37 27.56 -13.01
CA LYS A 476 1.07 28.46 -12.09
C LYS A 476 1.25 27.75 -10.76
N GLN A 477 2.44 27.84 -10.21
CA GLN A 477 2.70 27.38 -8.85
C GLN A 477 1.95 28.27 -7.86
N ILE A 478 1.52 27.69 -6.73
CA ILE A 478 0.85 28.40 -5.64
C ILE A 478 1.41 27.89 -4.31
N GLY A 479 1.72 28.84 -3.42
CA GLY A 479 2.34 28.58 -2.12
C GLY A 479 3.77 28.08 -2.19
N SER A 480 4.32 27.79 -1.03
CA SER A 480 5.66 27.23 -0.89
C SER A 480 5.65 25.70 -1.09
N GLN A 481 6.83 25.12 -1.29
CA GLN A 481 7.00 23.67 -1.28
C GLN A 481 6.68 23.08 0.10
N LEU A 482 5.97 21.94 0.08
CA LEU A 482 5.75 21.12 1.26
C LEU A 482 6.92 20.16 1.42
N LYS A 483 7.66 20.22 2.53
CA LYS A 483 8.50 19.12 2.98
C LYS A 483 7.59 18.05 3.57
N MET A 484 7.48 16.95 2.89
CA MET A 484 6.66 15.80 3.31
C MET A 484 7.40 15.00 4.37
N GLU A 485 6.68 14.45 5.33
CA GLU A 485 7.24 13.62 6.40
C GLU A 485 6.34 12.43 6.70
N TYR A 486 6.91 11.24 6.79
CA TYR A 486 6.20 10.08 7.32
C TYR A 486 5.99 10.26 8.83
N THR A 487 4.74 10.23 9.28
CA THR A 487 4.42 10.42 10.70
C THR A 487 3.85 9.15 11.32
N MET A 488 4.37 8.75 12.49
CA MET A 488 3.86 7.59 13.23
C MET A 488 2.35 7.68 13.59
N PRO A 489 1.81 8.86 14.01
CA PRO A 489 0.38 8.97 14.28
C PRO A 489 -0.52 8.75 13.06
N HIS A 490 0.01 8.81 11.83
CA HIS A 490 -0.72 8.53 10.60
C HIS A 490 -0.34 7.17 10.01
N PHE A 491 0.90 6.76 10.20
CA PHE A 491 1.50 5.45 9.94
C PHE A 491 1.28 4.92 8.51
N MET A 492 1.28 5.81 7.52
CA MET A 492 1.16 5.49 6.09
C MET A 492 1.85 6.55 5.24
N GLY A 493 2.19 6.19 4.00
CA GLY A 493 2.70 7.12 2.99
C GLY A 493 1.67 8.18 2.59
N TYR A 494 2.13 9.25 1.96
CA TYR A 494 1.24 10.27 1.42
C TYR A 494 0.31 9.71 0.35
N ARG A 495 -0.90 10.27 0.29
CA ARG A 495 -1.92 9.90 -0.70
C ARG A 495 -2.50 11.15 -1.35
N TYR A 496 -2.74 11.10 -2.65
CA TYR A 496 -3.63 12.08 -3.30
C TYR A 496 -5.03 11.93 -2.73
N GLY A 497 -5.70 13.05 -2.45
CA GLY A 497 -7.06 13.06 -1.92
C GLY A 497 -7.94 14.06 -2.64
N LEU A 498 -9.06 13.61 -3.19
CA LEU A 498 -10.14 14.46 -3.70
C LEU A 498 -11.08 14.75 -2.53
N PHE A 499 -11.31 16.02 -2.22
CA PHE A 499 -12.08 16.39 -1.04
C PHE A 499 -13.09 17.49 -1.32
N ASN A 500 -14.16 17.50 -0.51
CA ASN A 500 -15.12 18.60 -0.40
C ASN A 500 -15.73 18.61 1.00
N TYR A 501 -15.54 19.67 1.77
CA TYR A 501 -16.15 19.81 3.09
C TYR A 501 -16.65 21.21 3.35
N ALA A 502 -17.63 21.37 4.23
CA ALA A 502 -18.21 22.65 4.60
C ALA A 502 -17.69 23.11 5.97
N THR A 503 -17.36 24.40 6.08
CA THR A 503 -17.01 25.05 7.35
C THR A 503 -18.18 25.88 7.94
N LYS A 504 -19.25 26.05 7.18
CA LYS A 504 -20.47 26.81 7.59
C LYS A 504 -21.74 25.99 7.38
N THR A 505 -22.23 25.91 6.15
CA THR A 505 -23.52 25.29 5.82
C THR A 505 -23.31 24.11 4.86
N PRO A 506 -23.71 22.89 5.21
CA PRO A 506 -23.58 21.73 4.35
C PRO A 506 -24.58 21.75 3.16
N GLY A 507 -24.41 20.77 2.24
CA GLY A 507 -25.28 20.57 1.07
C GLY A 507 -24.79 21.30 -0.19
N GLY A 508 -23.59 21.90 -0.18
CA GLY A 508 -22.89 22.29 -1.39
C GLY A 508 -22.20 21.08 -2.02
N TYR A 509 -21.91 21.15 -3.32
CA TYR A 509 -21.22 20.06 -3.99
C TYR A 509 -20.28 20.56 -5.10
N VAL A 510 -19.34 19.71 -5.44
CA VAL A 510 -18.42 19.88 -6.57
C VAL A 510 -18.42 18.63 -7.43
N ASP A 511 -18.12 18.81 -8.72
CA ASP A 511 -18.02 17.73 -9.70
C ASP A 511 -16.60 17.65 -10.25
N PHE A 512 -15.88 16.53 -9.96
CA PHE A 512 -14.58 16.23 -10.55
C PHE A 512 -14.80 15.57 -11.91
N ASP A 513 -14.29 16.19 -12.99
CA ASP A 513 -14.38 15.68 -14.35
C ASP A 513 -13.41 14.49 -14.56
N TRP A 514 -12.21 14.62 -14.00
CA TRP A 514 -11.20 13.57 -14.05
C TRP A 514 -10.16 13.76 -12.94
N PHE A 515 -9.50 12.66 -12.61
CA PHE A 515 -8.24 12.61 -11.90
C PHE A 515 -7.19 11.96 -12.80
N ARG A 516 -6.06 12.61 -13.02
CA ARG A 516 -4.96 12.09 -13.83
C ARG A 516 -3.69 11.99 -13.01
N ILE A 517 -3.08 10.81 -13.05
CA ILE A 517 -1.84 10.51 -12.36
C ILE A 517 -0.81 9.99 -13.35
N LYS A 518 0.44 10.42 -13.20
CA LYS A 518 1.55 10.00 -14.07
C LYS A 518 2.88 10.00 -13.33
N ALA A 519 3.82 9.21 -13.79
CA ALA A 519 5.24 9.39 -13.49
C ALA A 519 5.73 10.71 -14.10
N VAL A 520 6.66 11.37 -13.42
CA VAL A 520 7.37 12.52 -13.97
C VAL A 520 8.69 12.00 -14.51
N GLU A 521 8.85 12.03 -15.84
CA GLU A 521 10.10 11.67 -16.49
C GLU A 521 11.13 12.78 -16.26
N ASN A 522 12.38 12.41 -16.01
CA ASN A 522 13.47 13.38 -16.01
C ASN A 522 13.72 13.80 -17.46
N ASN A 523 13.47 15.06 -17.80
CA ASN A 523 13.99 15.65 -19.03
C ASN A 523 15.49 15.84 -18.95
#